data_ba122d15887149d94461ca75e0ffcefd
#
_entry.id   ba122d15887149d94461ca75e0ffcefd
#
_cell.length_a   1.000
_cell.length_b   1.000
_cell.length_c   1.000
_cell.angle_alpha   90.00
_cell.angle_beta   90.00
_cell.angle_gamma   90.00
#
_symmetry.space_group_name_H-M   'P 1'
#
loop_
_entity.id
_entity.type
_entity.pdbx_description
1 polymer ?
#
loop_
_entity_poly.entity_id
_entity_poly.type
_entity_poly.pdbx_seq_one_letter_code
_entity_poly.pdbx_strand_id
1 'polypeptide(L)'
;MAILLLPVSICQADGYADYVFDANDFAVEVIDYFPVGSAKDWLSGQTFNNPYNALGRPTVDTTGDDWYIPEDKPVPVNPIYPAFRAHELTFLGEKGYLILAFNHPVRDDLNNPYGIDFIVFGNSFQVIGSGAGWSNGNPDLTTIGPAGFTEPGIVSVSQDGQTWYSFTTDPEFMAGNTHFIRLSSHDPDGPFCDAFAPTLGRIYDPNHPDPDLGLWNQWWGKPTNPTFPLDPSLSFASFDGFSLAQQCRYYGHSAGGTGYDIGLFETLPQDPETGLKWIRYVRIDDKPGGGSADIDAVSDVSACGDWKHPFPKGDLNQDCTVNLHDLHLLALRWNQSTSLDDLATMACHWLECTWDCQR
;
A
#
# COMPACT_ATOMS: atom_id res chain seq x y z
N MET A 1 -26.17 -42.72 27.90
CA MET A 1 -25.94 -41.32 27.40
C MET A 1 -24.60 -41.33 26.69
N ALA A 2 -24.61 -41.51 25.37
CA ALA A 2 -23.38 -41.56 24.56
C ALA A 2 -23.04 -40.10 24.18
N ILE A 3 -21.92 -39.62 24.71
CA ILE A 3 -21.35 -38.32 24.29
C ILE A 3 -20.77 -38.55 22.91
N LEU A 4 -21.47 -38.03 21.90
CA LEU A 4 -20.92 -37.94 20.54
C LEU A 4 -19.81 -36.87 20.55
N LEU A 5 -18.56 -37.33 20.62
CA LEU A 5 -17.42 -36.47 20.31
C LEU A 5 -17.43 -36.26 18.80
N LEU A 6 -18.03 -35.18 18.35
CA LEU A 6 -17.81 -34.67 17.00
C LEU A 6 -16.33 -34.33 16.89
N PRO A 7 -15.64 -34.69 15.78
CA PRO A 7 -14.30 -34.22 15.54
C PRO A 7 -14.38 -32.67 15.45
N VAL A 8 -13.82 -32.00 16.44
CA VAL A 8 -13.49 -30.61 16.31
C VAL A 8 -12.42 -30.56 15.22
N SER A 9 -12.83 -30.27 14.00
CA SER A 9 -11.89 -29.76 13.01
C SER A 9 -11.31 -28.51 13.65
N ILE A 10 -10.07 -28.63 14.12
CA ILE A 10 -9.29 -27.44 14.49
C ILE A 10 -9.19 -26.67 13.17
N CYS A 11 -9.92 -25.56 13.07
CA CYS A 11 -9.66 -24.58 12.04
C CYS A 11 -8.19 -24.18 12.24
N GLN A 12 -7.31 -24.75 11.43
CA GLN A 12 -6.07 -24.06 11.14
C GLN A 12 -6.50 -22.83 10.37
N ALA A 13 -6.59 -21.70 11.06
CA ALA A 13 -6.42 -20.45 10.39
C ALA A 13 -5.04 -20.56 9.72
N ASP A 14 -5.05 -20.83 8.42
CA ASP A 14 -3.89 -20.59 7.57
C ASP A 14 -3.70 -19.08 7.68
N GLY A 15 -2.94 -18.66 8.68
CA GLY A 15 -2.63 -17.27 8.92
C GLY A 15 -1.85 -16.75 7.75
N TYR A 16 -2.45 -15.99 6.92
CA TYR A 16 -2.07 -15.40 5.66
C TYR A 16 -2.72 -16.12 4.47
N ALA A 17 -3.87 -15.65 4.04
CA ALA A 17 -4.37 -15.95 2.70
C ALA A 17 -3.25 -15.60 1.70
N ASP A 18 -2.99 -16.49 0.75
CA ASP A 18 -2.12 -16.14 -0.36
C ASP A 18 -2.85 -15.05 -1.14
N TYR A 19 -2.38 -13.80 -1.05
CA TYR A 19 -2.93 -12.72 -1.84
C TYR A 19 -2.74 -13.04 -3.31
N VAL A 20 -3.84 -13.25 -4.01
CA VAL A 20 -3.82 -13.44 -5.47
C VAL A 20 -3.89 -12.06 -6.07
N PHE A 21 -2.73 -11.51 -6.43
CA PHE A 21 -2.66 -10.25 -7.16
C PHE A 21 -2.99 -10.50 -8.63
N ASP A 22 -3.86 -9.67 -9.18
CA ASP A 22 -4.05 -9.56 -10.62
C ASP A 22 -3.11 -8.47 -11.16
N ALA A 23 -2.54 -8.68 -12.34
CA ALA A 23 -1.75 -7.65 -13.01
C ALA A 23 -2.56 -6.37 -13.25
N ASN A 24 -3.88 -6.48 -13.30
CA ASN A 24 -4.79 -5.35 -13.47
C ASN A 24 -4.98 -4.52 -12.19
N ASP A 25 -4.56 -5.01 -11.02
CA ASP A 25 -4.61 -4.23 -9.78
C ASP A 25 -3.59 -3.07 -9.78
N PHE A 26 -2.77 -2.98 -10.82
CA PHE A 26 -1.71 -1.98 -10.96
C PHE A 26 -1.84 -1.20 -12.26
N ALA A 27 -1.17 -0.06 -12.32
CA ALA A 27 -0.98 0.65 -13.58
C ALA A 27 -0.26 -0.27 -14.60
N VAL A 28 -0.77 -0.33 -15.83
CA VAL A 28 -0.33 -1.27 -16.87
C VAL A 28 0.27 -0.58 -18.09
N GLU A 29 0.17 0.74 -18.17
CA GLU A 29 0.60 1.50 -19.34
C GLU A 29 1.29 2.81 -18.95
N VAL A 30 2.41 3.11 -19.59
CA VAL A 30 3.05 4.44 -19.55
C VAL A 30 2.47 5.26 -20.71
N ILE A 31 1.75 6.33 -20.38
CA ILE A 31 1.14 7.24 -21.35
C ILE A 31 2.11 8.30 -21.81
N ASP A 32 2.85 8.88 -20.85
CA ASP A 32 3.87 9.89 -21.14
C ASP A 32 4.91 9.92 -20.02
N TYR A 33 6.12 10.28 -20.35
CA TYR A 33 7.21 10.39 -19.40
C TYR A 33 8.20 11.47 -19.85
N PHE A 34 8.41 12.44 -19.00
CA PHE A 34 9.33 13.54 -19.23
C PHE A 34 10.29 13.70 -18.05
N PRO A 35 11.41 12.94 -18.03
CA PRO A 35 12.43 13.10 -17.01
C PRO A 35 13.24 14.37 -17.23
N VAL A 36 13.62 15.04 -16.16
CA VAL A 36 14.53 16.18 -16.22
C VAL A 36 15.85 15.82 -15.52
N GLY A 37 16.90 15.71 -16.29
CA GLY A 37 18.18 15.21 -15.82
C GLY A 37 18.27 13.68 -15.81
N SER A 38 19.17 13.14 -15.01
CA SER A 38 19.32 11.70 -14.79
C SER A 38 20.05 11.44 -13.49
N ALA A 39 19.50 10.55 -12.67
CA ALA A 39 20.21 9.92 -11.57
C ALA A 39 20.84 8.60 -12.04
N LYS A 40 21.88 8.16 -11.35
CA LYS A 40 22.54 6.88 -11.60
C LYS A 40 22.55 6.04 -10.36
N ASP A 41 22.16 4.81 -10.52
CA ASP A 41 22.40 3.74 -9.55
C ASP A 41 23.92 3.61 -9.34
N TRP A 42 24.34 3.86 -8.13
CA TRP A 42 25.76 3.87 -7.76
C TRP A 42 26.42 2.48 -7.82
N LEU A 43 25.63 1.39 -7.77
CA LEU A 43 26.14 0.04 -7.89
C LEU A 43 26.27 -0.39 -9.35
N SER A 44 25.21 -0.24 -10.14
CA SER A 44 25.21 -0.70 -11.54
C SER A 44 25.67 0.34 -12.54
N GLY A 45 25.65 1.63 -12.18
CA GLY A 45 25.89 2.76 -13.08
C GLY A 45 24.77 2.98 -14.11
N GLN A 46 23.68 2.22 -14.06
CA GLN A 46 22.50 2.42 -14.89
C GLN A 46 21.75 3.68 -14.47
N THR A 47 20.96 4.23 -15.38
CA THR A 47 20.11 5.39 -15.07
C THR A 47 18.73 4.93 -14.63
N PHE A 48 18.09 5.70 -13.73
CA PHE A 48 16.72 5.48 -13.29
C PHE A 48 15.65 5.94 -14.29
N ASN A 49 16.04 6.26 -15.53
CA ASN A 49 15.15 6.85 -16.55
C ASN A 49 14.37 5.78 -17.35
N ASN A 50 13.93 4.72 -16.69
CA ASN A 50 13.06 3.71 -17.30
C ASN A 50 11.64 3.81 -16.73
N PRO A 51 10.64 4.40 -17.44
CA PRO A 51 9.30 4.59 -16.90
C PRO A 51 8.51 3.29 -16.73
N TYR A 52 8.96 2.19 -17.33
CA TYR A 52 8.28 0.89 -17.21
C TYR A 52 8.53 0.22 -15.85
N ASN A 53 9.48 0.71 -15.07
CA ASN A 53 9.69 0.23 -13.71
C ASN A 53 8.52 0.57 -12.78
N ALA A 54 7.77 1.65 -13.09
CA ALA A 54 6.59 2.05 -12.34
C ALA A 54 5.31 1.28 -12.72
N LEU A 55 5.42 0.22 -13.55
CA LEU A 55 4.30 -0.63 -13.94
C LEU A 55 4.26 -1.93 -13.14
N GLY A 56 3.06 -2.37 -12.84
CA GLY A 56 2.84 -3.61 -12.11
C GLY A 56 3.01 -3.43 -10.60
N ARG A 57 3.34 -4.54 -9.94
CA ARG A 57 3.46 -4.60 -8.50
C ARG A 57 4.66 -3.83 -7.98
N PRO A 58 4.55 -3.10 -6.84
CA PRO A 58 5.70 -2.48 -6.20
C PRO A 58 6.76 -3.51 -5.80
N THR A 59 7.98 -3.05 -5.70
CA THR A 59 9.14 -3.84 -5.33
C THR A 59 8.97 -4.47 -3.96
N VAL A 60 9.11 -5.79 -3.90
CA VAL A 60 8.99 -6.58 -2.66
C VAL A 60 10.36 -6.77 -2.03
N ASP A 61 11.32 -7.16 -2.86
CA ASP A 61 12.68 -7.48 -2.48
C ASP A 61 13.63 -6.80 -3.48
N THR A 62 14.71 -6.25 -2.99
CA THR A 62 15.81 -5.72 -3.80
C THR A 62 16.90 -6.79 -3.94
N THR A 63 17.71 -6.74 -4.99
CA THR A 63 18.77 -7.72 -5.23
C THR A 63 20.14 -7.08 -5.42
N GLY A 64 21.17 -7.72 -4.90
CA GLY A 64 22.56 -7.28 -5.06
C GLY A 64 22.86 -5.91 -4.44
N ASP A 65 22.22 -5.59 -3.36
CA ASP A 65 22.06 -4.23 -2.89
C ASP A 65 23.07 -3.82 -1.86
N ASP A 66 23.67 -4.78 -1.22
CA ASP A 66 24.68 -4.49 -0.22
C ASP A 66 25.92 -5.31 -0.51
N TRP A 67 27.07 -4.69 -0.37
CA TRP A 67 28.38 -5.35 -0.46
C TRP A 67 28.58 -6.43 0.61
N TYR A 68 27.72 -6.48 1.64
CA TYR A 68 27.68 -7.53 2.66
C TYR A 68 26.76 -8.70 2.28
N ILE A 69 25.85 -8.52 1.32
CA ILE A 69 24.87 -9.50 0.94
C ILE A 69 25.23 -10.04 -0.43
N PRO A 70 25.31 -11.37 -0.62
CA PRO A 70 25.55 -11.95 -1.92
C PRO A 70 24.58 -11.41 -2.98
N GLU A 71 25.07 -11.11 -4.17
CA GLU A 71 24.29 -10.54 -5.28
C GLU A 71 23.08 -11.40 -5.69
N ASP A 72 23.06 -12.67 -5.32
CA ASP A 72 21.98 -13.63 -5.60
C ASP A 72 20.94 -13.71 -4.48
N LYS A 73 21.09 -12.89 -3.42
CA LYS A 73 20.16 -12.88 -2.29
C LYS A 73 19.31 -11.64 -2.28
N PRO A 74 17.98 -11.80 -2.33
CA PRO A 74 17.07 -10.66 -2.19
C PRO A 74 17.07 -10.12 -0.75
N VAL A 75 16.90 -8.81 -0.63
CA VAL A 75 16.72 -8.10 0.64
C VAL A 75 15.32 -7.53 0.65
N PRO A 76 14.46 -7.87 1.62
CA PRO A 76 13.11 -7.32 1.67
C PRO A 76 13.11 -5.81 1.81
N VAL A 77 12.32 -5.16 0.96
CA VAL A 77 11.99 -3.75 1.11
C VAL A 77 11.25 -3.57 2.43
N ASN A 78 11.68 -2.59 3.21
CA ASN A 78 11.08 -2.29 4.50
C ASN A 78 11.16 -0.78 4.79
N PRO A 79 10.47 -0.27 5.80
CA PRO A 79 10.36 1.17 6.04
C PRO A 79 11.68 1.93 6.23
N ILE A 80 12.79 1.26 6.52
CA ILE A 80 14.12 1.86 6.64
C ILE A 80 15.08 1.46 5.54
N TYR A 81 14.64 0.57 4.65
CA TYR A 81 15.43 0.06 3.54
C TYR A 81 14.53 -0.06 2.29
N PRO A 82 14.30 1.04 1.56
CA PRO A 82 13.38 1.11 0.45
C PRO A 82 13.94 0.44 -0.81
N ALA A 83 13.13 0.35 -1.86
CA ALA A 83 13.63 0.15 -3.21
C ALA A 83 14.60 1.28 -3.59
N PHE A 84 15.71 0.99 -4.26
CA PHE A 84 16.72 1.98 -4.61
C PHE A 84 17.56 1.63 -5.84
N ARG A 85 17.16 0.61 -6.61
CA ARG A 85 17.90 0.16 -7.80
C ARG A 85 17.30 0.74 -9.07
N ALA A 86 18.13 0.95 -10.07
CA ALA A 86 17.73 1.51 -11.36
C ALA A 86 16.73 0.63 -12.13
N HIS A 87 16.55 -0.62 -11.78
CA HIS A 87 15.56 -1.50 -12.37
C HIS A 87 14.26 -1.59 -11.55
N GLU A 88 14.19 -0.91 -10.43
CA GLU A 88 13.05 -0.88 -9.51
C GLU A 88 12.29 0.44 -9.58
N LEU A 89 13.00 1.54 -9.80
CA LEU A 89 12.46 2.89 -9.68
C LEU A 89 12.47 3.66 -10.98
N THR A 90 11.54 4.60 -11.10
CA THR A 90 11.44 5.59 -12.16
C THR A 90 11.70 6.98 -11.59
N PHE A 91 12.78 7.61 -12.03
CA PHE A 91 13.21 8.95 -11.64
C PHE A 91 12.49 10.04 -12.42
N LEU A 92 11.99 11.08 -11.77
CA LEU A 92 11.33 12.20 -12.46
C LEU A 92 12.29 13.36 -12.73
N GLY A 93 13.07 13.77 -11.76
CA GLY A 93 13.91 14.96 -11.83
C GLY A 93 13.11 16.26 -11.71
N GLU A 94 13.78 17.35 -11.32
CA GLU A 94 13.12 18.63 -11.07
C GLU A 94 12.28 19.09 -12.26
N LYS A 95 10.96 19.23 -12.08
CA LYS A 95 9.94 19.53 -13.09
C LYS A 95 9.68 18.40 -14.10
N GLY A 96 10.15 17.21 -13.82
CA GLY A 96 9.79 16.03 -14.59
C GLY A 96 8.41 15.49 -14.20
N TYR A 97 7.86 14.63 -15.04
CA TYR A 97 6.60 13.96 -14.74
C TYR A 97 6.51 12.57 -15.38
N LEU A 98 5.59 11.78 -14.82
CA LEU A 98 5.20 10.47 -15.31
C LEU A 98 3.67 10.39 -15.36
N ILE A 99 3.12 9.87 -16.47
CA ILE A 99 1.68 9.59 -16.60
C ILE A 99 1.50 8.09 -16.83
N LEU A 100 0.76 7.46 -15.93
CA LEU A 100 0.42 6.06 -15.96
C LEU A 100 -1.08 5.86 -16.20
N ALA A 101 -1.47 4.69 -16.70
CA ALA A 101 -2.86 4.32 -16.86
C ALA A 101 -3.16 2.91 -16.35
N PHE A 102 -4.35 2.78 -15.77
CA PHE A 102 -5.01 1.50 -15.55
C PHE A 102 -5.75 1.05 -16.82
N ASN A 103 -5.97 -0.25 -16.98
CA ASN A 103 -6.78 -0.78 -18.07
C ASN A 103 -8.29 -0.77 -17.77
N HIS A 104 -8.67 -0.37 -16.56
CA HIS A 104 -10.04 -0.28 -16.06
C HIS A 104 -10.25 1.03 -15.29
N PRO A 105 -11.49 1.41 -14.98
CA PRO A 105 -11.77 2.52 -14.07
C PRO A 105 -11.44 2.14 -12.62
N VAL A 106 -10.59 2.92 -11.95
CA VAL A 106 -10.45 2.93 -10.49
C VAL A 106 -11.57 3.77 -9.92
N ARG A 107 -12.37 3.22 -9.02
CA ARG A 107 -13.62 3.83 -8.54
C ARG A 107 -13.52 4.30 -7.11
N ASP A 108 -14.23 5.38 -6.82
CA ASP A 108 -14.56 5.85 -5.47
C ASP A 108 -15.56 4.85 -4.84
N ASP A 109 -15.05 3.76 -4.29
CA ASP A 109 -15.87 2.72 -3.67
C ASP A 109 -15.95 2.95 -2.16
N LEU A 110 -17.18 3.04 -1.64
CA LEU A 110 -17.44 3.26 -0.22
C LEU A 110 -16.94 2.12 0.69
N ASN A 111 -16.64 0.95 0.12
CA ASN A 111 -16.07 -0.17 0.84
C ASN A 111 -14.53 -0.14 0.88
N ASN A 112 -13.91 0.80 0.18
CA ASN A 112 -12.47 0.94 0.24
C ASN A 112 -12.01 1.34 1.64
N PRO A 113 -10.94 0.72 2.18
CA PRO A 113 -10.40 1.08 3.49
C PRO A 113 -10.06 2.58 3.57
N TYR A 114 -10.50 3.23 4.62
CA TYR A 114 -10.27 4.65 4.87
C TYR A 114 -10.81 5.59 3.77
N GLY A 115 -11.58 5.09 2.79
CA GLY A 115 -11.99 5.83 1.60
C GLY A 115 -10.85 6.04 0.59
N ILE A 116 -9.79 5.25 0.67
CA ILE A 116 -8.65 5.35 -0.26
C ILE A 116 -8.93 4.51 -1.50
N ASP A 117 -8.74 5.07 -2.69
CA ASP A 117 -9.07 4.42 -3.96
C ASP A 117 -7.85 3.95 -4.75
N PHE A 118 -6.70 4.59 -4.58
CA PHE A 118 -5.45 4.14 -5.17
C PHE A 118 -4.25 4.52 -4.30
N ILE A 119 -3.11 3.87 -4.55
CA ILE A 119 -1.89 4.03 -3.77
C ILE A 119 -0.72 4.31 -4.72
N VAL A 120 0.11 5.30 -4.37
CA VAL A 120 1.39 5.57 -5.04
C VAL A 120 2.53 5.09 -4.16
N PHE A 121 3.44 4.32 -4.73
CA PHE A 121 4.64 3.82 -4.09
C PHE A 121 5.87 4.54 -4.63
N GLY A 122 6.75 4.91 -3.73
CA GLY A 122 8.04 5.53 -4.03
C GLY A 122 9.12 4.97 -3.11
N ASN A 123 10.25 5.66 -3.01
CA ASN A 123 11.40 5.21 -2.22
C ASN A 123 11.62 6.01 -0.92
N SER A 124 10.62 6.70 -0.42
CA SER A 124 10.71 7.32 0.91
C SER A 124 11.04 6.29 1.98
N PHE A 125 11.88 6.66 2.93
CA PHE A 125 12.25 5.75 4.02
C PHE A 125 12.37 6.45 5.36
N GLN A 126 12.16 5.68 6.42
CA GLN A 126 12.30 6.16 7.80
C GLN A 126 13.76 6.16 8.22
N VAL A 127 14.20 7.18 8.92
CA VAL A 127 15.56 7.21 9.47
C VAL A 127 15.68 6.33 10.70
N ILE A 128 16.84 5.70 10.87
CA ILE A 128 17.17 4.94 12.07
C ILE A 128 17.39 5.92 13.23
N GLY A 129 16.78 5.65 14.37
CA GLY A 129 16.91 6.44 15.58
C GLY A 129 18.30 6.37 16.22
N SER A 130 18.58 7.29 17.12
CA SER A 130 19.82 7.27 17.89
C SER A 130 19.85 6.11 18.89
N GLY A 131 20.89 5.29 18.85
CA GLY A 131 21.14 4.26 19.88
C GLY A 131 21.53 2.90 19.33
N ALA A 132 20.60 2.13 18.78
CA ALA A 132 20.86 0.75 18.39
C ALA A 132 21.47 0.59 16.99
N GLY A 133 21.37 1.61 16.13
CA GLY A 133 21.79 1.50 14.73
C GLY A 133 21.03 0.40 13.99
N TRP A 134 21.61 -0.11 12.91
CA TRP A 134 21.03 -1.16 12.08
C TRP A 134 20.91 -2.53 12.78
N SER A 135 21.63 -2.72 13.89
CA SER A 135 21.60 -3.95 14.73
C SER A 135 21.65 -5.27 13.95
N ASN A 136 22.48 -5.33 12.91
CA ASN A 136 22.59 -6.45 11.98
C ASN A 136 21.25 -6.82 11.31
N GLY A 137 20.41 -5.84 11.03
CA GLY A 137 19.12 -6.04 10.38
C GLY A 137 18.05 -6.69 11.26
N ASN A 138 18.31 -6.88 12.55
CA ASN A 138 17.30 -7.44 13.47
C ASN A 138 16.19 -6.42 13.71
N PRO A 139 14.95 -6.65 13.22
CA PRO A 139 13.85 -5.70 13.33
C PRO A 139 13.43 -5.40 14.78
N ASP A 140 13.60 -6.34 15.69
CA ASP A 140 13.26 -6.13 17.12
C ASP A 140 14.24 -5.19 17.84
N LEU A 141 15.46 -5.06 17.31
CA LEU A 141 16.54 -4.28 17.93
C LEU A 141 16.80 -2.96 17.21
N THR A 142 16.39 -2.83 15.95
CA THR A 142 16.57 -1.60 15.17
C THR A 142 15.55 -0.55 15.62
N THR A 143 16.02 0.60 16.08
CA THR A 143 15.14 1.66 16.58
C THR A 143 14.88 2.69 15.50
N ILE A 144 13.64 3.11 15.37
CA ILE A 144 13.14 4.10 14.40
C ILE A 144 13.24 5.50 14.99
N GLY A 145 13.61 6.47 14.17
CA GLY A 145 13.60 7.91 14.52
C GLY A 145 12.34 8.62 14.00
N PRO A 146 12.14 9.89 14.39
CA PRO A 146 10.92 10.65 14.09
C PRO A 146 10.87 11.23 12.66
N ALA A 147 11.92 11.09 11.88
CA ALA A 147 12.05 11.69 10.55
C ALA A 147 12.18 10.64 9.46
N GLY A 148 11.89 11.04 8.24
CA GLY A 148 12.13 10.25 7.04
C GLY A 148 12.93 11.01 6.00
N PHE A 149 13.51 10.28 5.06
CA PHE A 149 14.01 10.85 3.82
C PHE A 149 12.87 10.77 2.80
N THR A 150 12.56 11.88 2.17
CA THR A 150 11.45 11.99 1.23
C THR A 150 11.85 12.79 -0.01
N GLU A 151 11.36 12.35 -1.13
CA GLU A 151 11.42 13.05 -2.41
C GLU A 151 9.99 13.19 -2.91
N PRO A 152 9.33 14.30 -2.56
CA PRO A 152 7.89 14.47 -2.76
C PRO A 152 7.53 14.69 -4.22
N GLY A 153 6.36 14.17 -4.61
CA GLY A 153 5.71 14.41 -5.88
C GLY A 153 4.31 14.97 -5.72
N ILE A 154 3.78 15.57 -6.77
CA ILE A 154 2.38 16.05 -6.83
C ILE A 154 1.58 15.08 -7.70
N VAL A 155 0.55 14.49 -7.10
CA VAL A 155 -0.30 13.52 -7.78
C VAL A 155 -1.53 14.20 -8.35
N SER A 156 -1.84 13.89 -9.62
CA SER A 156 -3.04 14.32 -10.30
C SER A 156 -3.72 13.12 -10.97
N VAL A 157 -5.03 13.17 -11.08
CA VAL A 157 -5.83 12.09 -11.67
C VAL A 157 -6.71 12.58 -12.80
N SER A 158 -7.08 11.68 -13.71
CA SER A 158 -7.92 12.03 -14.85
C SER A 158 -8.75 10.82 -15.32
N GLN A 159 -9.93 11.12 -15.90
CA GLN A 159 -10.76 10.14 -16.62
C GLN A 159 -10.37 10.01 -18.08
N ASP A 160 -9.97 11.10 -18.72
CA ASP A 160 -9.78 11.25 -20.18
C ASP A 160 -8.32 11.51 -20.60
N GLY A 161 -7.42 11.67 -19.63
CA GLY A 161 -6.02 12.05 -19.86
C GLY A 161 -5.82 13.50 -20.32
N GLN A 162 -6.87 14.34 -20.26
CA GLN A 162 -6.83 15.73 -20.67
C GLN A 162 -7.25 16.68 -19.54
N THR A 163 -8.30 16.33 -18.80
CA THR A 163 -8.79 17.08 -17.65
C THR A 163 -8.21 16.49 -16.39
N TRP A 164 -7.40 17.26 -15.67
CA TRP A 164 -6.64 16.80 -14.50
C TRP A 164 -7.16 17.39 -13.20
N TYR A 165 -7.21 16.58 -12.17
CA TYR A 165 -7.61 16.90 -10.80
C TYR A 165 -6.41 16.63 -9.89
N SER A 166 -5.87 17.67 -9.23
CA SER A 166 -4.60 17.57 -8.52
C SER A 166 -4.77 17.55 -7.01
N PHE A 167 -4.07 16.65 -6.34
CA PHE A 167 -3.96 16.57 -4.89
C PHE A 167 -2.89 17.56 -4.38
N THR A 168 -3.13 18.84 -4.58
CA THR A 168 -2.24 19.90 -4.11
C THR A 168 -3.00 21.21 -3.92
N THR A 169 -2.54 22.02 -2.98
CA THR A 169 -3.02 23.39 -2.77
C THR A 169 -2.08 24.44 -3.34
N ASP A 170 -0.98 24.05 -3.96
CA ASP A 170 0.02 24.98 -4.51
C ASP A 170 -0.53 25.69 -5.76
N PRO A 171 -0.78 27.02 -5.67
CA PRO A 171 -1.31 27.79 -6.80
C PRO A 171 -0.32 27.93 -7.98
N GLU A 172 0.99 27.83 -7.72
CA GLU A 172 2.01 28.00 -8.76
C GLU A 172 2.09 26.76 -9.65
N PHE A 173 1.94 25.59 -9.05
CA PHE A 173 1.84 24.33 -9.80
C PHE A 173 0.62 24.31 -10.71
N MET A 174 -0.41 25.03 -10.32
CA MET A 174 -1.76 25.00 -10.85
C MET A 174 -2.03 26.01 -11.96
N ALA A 175 -1.05 26.83 -12.35
CA ALA A 175 -1.21 27.81 -13.43
C ALA A 175 -1.44 27.11 -14.77
N GLY A 176 -2.69 26.77 -15.07
CA GLY A 176 -3.14 26.09 -16.30
C GLY A 176 -4.11 24.93 -16.06
N ASN A 177 -4.21 24.40 -14.86
CA ASN A 177 -5.19 23.39 -14.48
C ASN A 177 -6.38 24.04 -13.74
N THR A 178 -7.60 23.61 -14.04
CA THR A 178 -8.82 24.27 -13.58
C THR A 178 -9.54 23.57 -12.42
N HIS A 179 -9.05 22.40 -11.99
CA HIS A 179 -9.72 21.61 -10.98
C HIS A 179 -8.80 21.30 -9.80
N PHE A 180 -9.14 21.88 -8.65
CA PHE A 180 -8.34 21.77 -7.42
C PHE A 180 -9.19 21.29 -6.28
N ILE A 181 -8.58 20.52 -5.37
CA ILE A 181 -9.18 20.31 -4.08
C ILE A 181 -8.71 21.40 -3.13
N ARG A 182 -9.67 22.15 -2.55
CA ARG A 182 -9.49 22.64 -1.19
C ARG A 182 -10.01 21.54 -0.27
N LEU A 183 -9.12 20.75 0.27
CA LEU A 183 -9.48 19.77 1.27
C LEU A 183 -9.83 20.50 2.56
N SER A 184 -11.09 20.42 2.95
CA SER A 184 -11.54 20.95 4.24
C SER A 184 -11.47 19.93 5.37
N SER A 185 -11.17 18.66 5.08
CA SER A 185 -11.20 17.59 6.08
C SER A 185 -10.08 16.55 5.98
N HIS A 186 -9.38 16.45 4.85
CA HIS A 186 -8.15 15.70 4.72
C HIS A 186 -7.11 16.67 4.20
N ASP A 187 -6.06 16.85 4.96
CA ASP A 187 -4.96 17.71 4.58
C ASP A 187 -4.23 17.07 3.39
N PRO A 188 -4.25 17.67 2.17
CA PRO A 188 -3.42 17.18 1.08
C PRO A 188 -1.94 17.30 1.42
N ASP A 189 -1.61 18.17 2.39
CA ASP A 189 -0.34 18.23 3.07
C ASP A 189 -0.29 17.25 4.25
N GLY A 190 -1.17 16.24 4.27
CA GLY A 190 -1.13 15.14 5.23
C GLY A 190 0.25 14.48 5.27
N PRO A 191 0.61 13.82 6.37
CA PRO A 191 2.01 13.47 6.69
C PRO A 191 2.76 12.73 5.58
N PHE A 192 2.04 12.11 4.64
CA PHE A 192 2.62 11.38 3.51
C PHE A 192 2.07 11.80 2.14
N CYS A 193 1.20 12.79 2.06
CA CYS A 193 0.45 13.08 0.83
C CYS A 193 1.34 13.28 -0.40
N ASP A 194 2.44 13.98 -0.26
CA ASP A 194 3.39 14.23 -1.33
C ASP A 194 4.75 13.56 -1.12
N ALA A 195 4.94 12.93 0.02
CA ALA A 195 6.22 12.36 0.42
C ALA A 195 6.33 10.85 0.16
N PHE A 196 5.27 10.21 -0.29
CA PHE A 196 5.11 8.76 -0.46
C PHE A 196 5.58 7.95 0.74
N ALA A 197 4.63 7.42 1.52
CA ALA A 197 4.94 6.64 2.72
C ALA A 197 5.91 5.49 2.41
N PRO A 198 6.81 5.15 3.35
CA PRO A 198 7.73 4.04 3.17
C PRO A 198 7.02 2.74 2.79
N THR A 199 7.65 1.95 1.93
CA THR A 199 7.12 0.66 1.50
C THR A 199 7.54 -0.47 2.44
N LEU A 200 6.69 -1.49 2.54
CA LEU A 200 6.95 -2.75 3.24
C LEU A 200 6.70 -3.90 2.28
N GLY A 201 7.75 -4.49 1.75
CA GLY A 201 7.64 -5.56 0.76
C GLY A 201 7.15 -6.89 1.34
N ARG A 202 7.54 -7.20 2.58
CA ARG A 202 7.21 -8.46 3.26
C ARG A 202 6.74 -8.24 4.69
N ILE A 203 5.86 -9.10 5.15
CA ILE A 203 5.36 -9.12 6.53
C ILE A 203 6.51 -9.53 7.46
N TYR A 204 6.67 -8.81 8.57
CA TYR A 204 7.54 -9.25 9.65
C TYR A 204 6.91 -10.44 10.37
N ASP A 205 7.52 -11.61 10.25
CA ASP A 205 7.07 -12.83 10.91
C ASP A 205 8.27 -13.63 11.45
N PRO A 206 8.59 -13.54 12.75
CA PRO A 206 9.69 -14.25 13.36
C PRO A 206 9.42 -15.77 13.47
N ASN A 207 8.19 -16.23 13.30
CA ASN A 207 7.80 -17.63 13.44
C ASN A 207 7.80 -18.39 12.10
N HIS A 208 7.69 -17.68 10.98
CA HIS A 208 7.61 -18.25 9.63
C HIS A 208 8.59 -17.54 8.68
N PRO A 209 9.91 -17.60 8.99
CA PRO A 209 10.90 -16.95 8.12
C PRO A 209 10.89 -17.63 6.75
N ASP A 210 11.12 -16.83 5.71
CA ASP A 210 11.35 -17.36 4.37
C ASP A 210 12.78 -17.90 4.26
N PRO A 211 12.98 -19.20 4.04
CA PRO A 211 14.30 -19.81 4.00
C PRO A 211 15.12 -19.41 2.76
N ASP A 212 14.48 -18.92 1.72
CA ASP A 212 15.14 -18.52 0.46
C ASP A 212 15.79 -17.14 0.59
N LEU A 213 15.33 -16.33 1.54
CA LEU A 213 15.97 -15.08 1.91
C LEU A 213 17.25 -15.38 2.72
N GLY A 214 18.29 -14.62 2.56
CA GLY A 214 19.57 -14.84 3.25
C GLY A 214 19.54 -14.55 4.76
N LEU A 215 20.70 -14.51 5.41
CA LEU A 215 20.86 -14.31 6.87
C LEU A 215 20.15 -13.06 7.42
N TRP A 216 20.03 -12.00 6.62
CA TRP A 216 19.37 -10.75 6.97
C TRP A 216 17.85 -10.86 7.00
N ASN A 217 17.30 -11.94 6.45
CA ASN A 217 15.91 -12.04 6.07
C ASN A 217 15.13 -13.09 6.86
N GLN A 218 15.76 -13.65 7.89
CA GLN A 218 15.17 -14.71 8.69
C GLN A 218 13.89 -14.31 9.46
N TRP A 219 13.55 -13.01 9.48
CA TRP A 219 12.36 -12.49 10.16
C TRP A 219 11.23 -12.09 9.21
N TRP A 220 11.43 -12.23 7.90
CA TRP A 220 10.50 -11.80 6.90
C TRP A 220 9.73 -12.98 6.32
N GLY A 221 8.40 -12.86 6.38
CA GLY A 221 7.49 -13.86 5.85
C GLY A 221 7.02 -13.52 4.42
N LYS A 222 5.73 -13.80 4.16
CA LYS A 222 5.10 -13.59 2.85
C LYS A 222 5.10 -12.14 2.42
N PRO A 223 4.94 -11.87 1.12
CA PRO A 223 4.71 -10.53 0.60
C PRO A 223 3.49 -9.85 1.21
N THR A 224 3.58 -8.54 1.41
CA THR A 224 2.48 -7.68 1.84
C THR A 224 1.45 -7.46 0.73
N ASN A 225 0.30 -6.88 1.06
CA ASN A 225 -0.76 -6.56 0.12
C ASN A 225 -0.62 -5.11 -0.39
N PRO A 226 -0.23 -4.88 -1.66
CA PRO A 226 -0.09 -3.54 -2.22
C PRO A 226 -1.41 -2.90 -2.64
N THR A 227 -2.52 -3.63 -2.62
CA THR A 227 -3.87 -3.07 -2.87
C THR A 227 -4.57 -2.67 -1.58
N PHE A 228 -3.89 -2.80 -0.43
CA PHE A 228 -4.39 -2.41 0.87
C PHE A 228 -3.66 -1.15 1.37
N PRO A 229 -4.38 -0.03 1.60
CA PRO A 229 -3.74 1.21 2.00
C PRO A 229 -3.20 1.18 3.43
N LEU A 230 -2.16 1.96 3.67
CA LEU A 230 -1.72 2.29 5.02
C LEU A 230 -2.72 3.25 5.65
N ASP A 231 -2.85 3.19 6.99
CA ASP A 231 -3.65 4.16 7.74
C ASP A 231 -3.18 5.60 7.46
N PRO A 232 -4.02 6.45 6.85
CA PRO A 232 -3.62 7.80 6.47
C PRO A 232 -3.32 8.73 7.65
N SER A 233 -3.66 8.33 8.87
CA SER A 233 -3.32 9.09 10.09
C SER A 233 -1.87 8.89 10.55
N LEU A 234 -1.16 7.91 10.01
CA LEU A 234 0.23 7.62 10.36
C LEU A 234 1.19 8.59 9.67
N SER A 235 2.31 8.84 10.31
CA SER A 235 3.41 9.69 9.82
C SER A 235 4.74 9.14 10.31
N PHE A 236 5.86 9.66 9.80
CA PHE A 236 7.18 9.32 10.32
C PHE A 236 7.27 9.50 11.85
N ALA A 237 6.70 10.59 12.38
CA ALA A 237 6.70 10.86 13.81
C ALA A 237 5.88 9.87 14.63
N SER A 238 4.93 9.17 14.03
CA SER A 238 4.11 8.16 14.70
C SER A 238 4.94 6.96 15.17
N PHE A 239 6.10 6.75 14.57
CA PHE A 239 6.96 5.60 14.85
C PHE A 239 8.21 5.93 15.65
N ASP A 240 8.36 7.19 16.13
CA ASP A 240 9.53 7.59 16.92
C ASP A 240 9.74 6.71 18.15
N GLY A 241 10.92 6.15 18.26
CA GLY A 241 11.29 5.24 19.34
C GLY A 241 10.75 3.81 19.23
N PHE A 242 9.99 3.48 18.20
CA PHE A 242 9.57 2.10 17.93
C PHE A 242 10.74 1.26 17.44
N SER A 243 10.64 -0.06 17.62
CA SER A 243 11.48 -0.96 16.81
C SER A 243 10.90 -1.08 15.39
N LEU A 244 11.73 -1.45 14.42
CA LEU A 244 11.27 -1.73 13.06
C LEU A 244 10.16 -2.79 13.05
N ALA A 245 10.29 -3.83 13.89
CA ALA A 245 9.26 -4.85 14.06
C ALA A 245 7.91 -4.27 14.55
N GLN A 246 7.95 -3.30 15.46
CA GLN A 246 6.74 -2.60 15.89
C GLN A 246 6.15 -1.77 14.76
N GLN A 247 6.95 -1.02 14.02
CA GLN A 247 6.49 -0.25 12.86
C GLN A 247 5.83 -1.18 11.83
N CYS A 248 6.47 -2.29 11.47
CA CYS A 248 5.89 -3.26 10.53
C CYS A 248 4.55 -3.84 10.99
N ARG A 249 4.34 -4.03 12.30
CA ARG A 249 3.04 -4.44 12.83
C ARG A 249 1.95 -3.40 12.62
N TYR A 250 2.27 -2.11 12.63
CA TYR A 250 1.33 -1.04 12.30
C TYR A 250 0.98 -0.99 10.81
N TYR A 251 1.88 -1.44 9.95
CA TYR A 251 1.58 -1.64 8.54
C TYR A 251 0.65 -2.84 8.33
N GLY A 252 0.73 -3.84 9.22
CA GLY A 252 -0.04 -5.06 9.11
C GLY A 252 0.21 -5.79 7.81
N HIS A 253 -0.83 -5.92 7.00
CA HIS A 253 -0.75 -6.52 5.66
C HIS A 253 -0.50 -5.51 4.56
N SER A 254 -0.60 -4.21 4.85
CA SER A 254 -0.35 -3.16 3.87
C SER A 254 1.10 -3.17 3.37
N ALA A 255 1.29 -2.95 2.09
CA ALA A 255 2.61 -2.69 1.52
C ALA A 255 3.09 -1.24 1.74
N GLY A 256 2.36 -0.42 2.51
CA GLY A 256 2.69 1.00 2.66
C GLY A 256 2.26 1.83 1.45
N GLY A 257 3.13 2.72 0.99
CA GLY A 257 2.78 3.69 -0.04
C GLY A 257 1.83 4.78 0.47
N THR A 258 1.50 5.74 -0.37
CA THR A 258 0.59 6.85 -0.03
C THR A 258 -0.75 6.67 -0.72
N GLY A 259 -1.80 6.59 0.07
CA GLY A 259 -3.17 6.42 -0.41
C GLY A 259 -3.83 7.74 -0.78
N TYR A 260 -4.70 7.72 -1.80
CA TYR A 260 -5.44 8.86 -2.31
C TYR A 260 -6.93 8.53 -2.45
N ASP A 261 -7.78 9.44 -2.00
CA ASP A 261 -9.24 9.38 -2.05
C ASP A 261 -9.75 10.31 -3.15
N ILE A 262 -10.24 9.74 -4.27
CA ILE A 262 -10.80 10.53 -5.39
C ILE A 262 -12.19 11.07 -5.07
N GLY A 263 -12.85 10.55 -4.06
CA GLY A 263 -14.12 11.05 -3.54
C GLY A 263 -14.06 12.51 -3.11
N LEU A 264 -12.89 12.98 -2.72
CA LEU A 264 -12.61 14.36 -2.33
C LEU A 264 -12.80 15.39 -3.45
N PHE A 265 -12.73 14.99 -4.73
CA PHE A 265 -12.95 15.88 -5.86
C PHE A 265 -14.44 16.05 -6.16
N GLU A 266 -15.07 17.08 -5.58
CA GLU A 266 -16.51 17.34 -5.79
C GLU A 266 -16.91 17.45 -7.27
N THR A 267 -16.01 17.94 -8.11
CA THR A 267 -16.26 18.20 -9.55
C THR A 267 -15.82 17.05 -10.46
N LEU A 268 -15.26 15.97 -9.92
CA LEU A 268 -14.94 14.79 -10.73
C LEU A 268 -16.24 14.12 -11.19
N PRO A 269 -16.45 13.92 -12.50
CA PRO A 269 -17.70 13.36 -13.01
C PRO A 269 -17.94 11.93 -12.50
N GLN A 270 -19.21 11.63 -12.24
CA GLN A 270 -19.65 10.29 -11.88
C GLN A 270 -19.97 9.48 -13.14
N ASP A 271 -19.72 8.20 -13.08
CA ASP A 271 -20.19 7.23 -14.05
C ASP A 271 -21.73 7.18 -13.99
N PRO A 272 -22.44 7.42 -15.10
CA PRO A 272 -23.90 7.47 -15.10
C PRO A 272 -24.57 6.11 -14.79
N GLU A 273 -23.86 5.00 -14.92
CA GLU A 273 -24.39 3.66 -14.64
C GLU A 273 -24.23 3.29 -13.17
N THR A 274 -23.08 3.60 -12.58
CA THR A 274 -22.77 3.22 -11.20
C THR A 274 -23.03 4.34 -10.20
N GLY A 275 -23.03 5.60 -10.65
CA GLY A 275 -23.08 6.77 -9.78
C GLY A 275 -21.78 7.05 -9.03
N LEU A 276 -20.74 6.26 -9.24
CA LEU A 276 -19.44 6.42 -8.59
C LEU A 276 -18.54 7.35 -9.41
N LYS A 277 -17.71 8.11 -8.73
CA LYS A 277 -16.56 8.77 -9.37
C LYS A 277 -15.55 7.70 -9.78
N TRP A 278 -14.73 8.02 -10.75
CA TRP A 278 -13.71 7.09 -11.21
C TRP A 278 -12.56 7.83 -11.89
N ILE A 279 -11.42 7.17 -11.99
CA ILE A 279 -10.26 7.64 -12.75
C ILE A 279 -9.69 6.49 -13.58
N ARG A 280 -8.85 6.83 -14.55
CA ARG A 280 -8.08 5.88 -15.33
C ARG A 280 -6.61 6.25 -15.39
N TYR A 281 -6.29 7.53 -15.30
CA TYR A 281 -4.95 8.04 -15.45
C TYR A 281 -4.47 8.65 -14.15
N VAL A 282 -3.22 8.39 -13.82
CA VAL A 282 -2.51 9.01 -12.70
C VAL A 282 -1.28 9.70 -13.26
N ARG A 283 -1.11 10.97 -12.95
CA ARG A 283 0.06 11.77 -13.27
C ARG A 283 0.77 12.13 -11.98
N ILE A 284 2.08 11.96 -11.98
CA ILE A 284 2.94 12.33 -10.87
C ILE A 284 3.95 13.32 -11.41
N ASP A 285 3.91 14.54 -10.89
CA ASP A 285 4.88 15.59 -11.17
C ASP A 285 5.84 15.72 -10.01
N ASP A 286 7.08 16.03 -10.30
CA ASP A 286 8.05 16.36 -9.27
C ASP A 286 7.66 17.64 -8.54
N LYS A 287 7.79 17.65 -7.21
CA LYS A 287 7.47 18.83 -6.39
C LYS A 287 8.64 19.81 -6.39
N PRO A 288 8.46 21.06 -6.84
CA PRO A 288 9.55 22.02 -6.90
C PRO A 288 10.25 22.22 -5.55
N GLY A 289 11.57 22.03 -5.52
CA GLY A 289 12.38 22.18 -4.30
C GLY A 289 12.31 21.02 -3.32
N GLY A 290 11.61 19.92 -3.68
CA GLY A 290 11.45 18.74 -2.83
C GLY A 290 12.50 17.65 -2.99
N GLY A 291 13.37 17.75 -3.98
CA GLY A 291 14.24 16.66 -4.41
C GLY A 291 13.79 16.16 -5.78
N SER A 292 13.95 14.90 -6.06
CA SER A 292 13.43 14.28 -7.28
C SER A 292 12.63 13.04 -6.92
N ALA A 293 11.32 13.09 -7.13
CA ALA A 293 10.46 11.95 -6.83
C ALA A 293 10.85 10.72 -7.65
N ASP A 294 11.00 9.60 -6.95
CA ASP A 294 11.26 8.29 -7.52
C ASP A 294 10.02 7.41 -7.32
N ILE A 295 9.50 6.86 -8.40
CA ILE A 295 8.25 6.11 -8.42
C ILE A 295 8.52 4.62 -8.63
N ASP A 296 7.97 3.80 -7.73
CA ASP A 296 8.04 2.33 -7.78
C ASP A 296 6.80 1.74 -8.45
N ALA A 297 5.59 2.14 -8.05
CA ALA A 297 4.35 1.63 -8.62
C ALA A 297 3.15 2.51 -8.31
N VAL A 298 2.02 2.21 -8.98
CA VAL A 298 0.69 2.72 -8.63
C VAL A 298 -0.29 1.56 -8.64
N SER A 299 -1.03 1.37 -7.54
CA SER A 299 -2.04 0.32 -7.42
C SER A 299 -3.45 0.86 -7.25
N ASP A 300 -4.43 0.12 -7.74
CA ASP A 300 -5.83 0.23 -7.37
C ASP A 300 -6.04 -0.34 -5.97
N VAL A 301 -6.91 0.25 -5.17
CA VAL A 301 -7.35 -0.33 -3.90
C VAL A 301 -8.55 -1.22 -4.18
N SER A 302 -8.36 -2.51 -3.97
CA SER A 302 -9.42 -3.47 -4.25
C SER A 302 -10.42 -3.51 -3.10
N ALA A 303 -11.65 -3.12 -3.37
CA ALA A 303 -12.75 -3.28 -2.44
C ALA A 303 -13.03 -4.75 -2.16
N CYS A 304 -13.33 -5.06 -0.90
CA CYS A 304 -13.86 -6.37 -0.54
C CYS A 304 -15.28 -6.55 -1.11
N GLY A 305 -15.61 -7.78 -1.46
CA GLY A 305 -16.92 -8.16 -1.97
C GLY A 305 -16.99 -8.29 -3.49
N ASP A 306 -15.91 -8.02 -4.19
CA ASP A 306 -15.77 -8.35 -5.60
C ASP A 306 -15.40 -9.81 -5.80
N TRP A 307 -15.28 -10.24 -7.06
CA TRP A 307 -14.98 -11.63 -7.40
C TRP A 307 -13.54 -12.05 -7.08
N LYS A 308 -12.61 -11.08 -6.94
CA LYS A 308 -11.21 -11.30 -6.58
C LYS A 308 -11.01 -11.27 -5.07
N HIS A 309 -11.74 -10.41 -4.39
CA HIS A 309 -11.66 -10.15 -2.96
C HIS A 309 -13.01 -10.42 -2.30
N PRO A 310 -13.44 -11.70 -2.23
CA PRO A 310 -14.76 -12.05 -1.69
C PRO A 310 -14.83 -11.65 -0.21
N PHE A 311 -16.04 -11.36 0.24
CA PHE A 311 -16.27 -11.14 1.67
C PHE A 311 -15.74 -12.32 2.50
N PRO A 312 -15.08 -12.06 3.63
CA PRO A 312 -14.67 -13.12 4.56
C PRO A 312 -15.86 -13.98 4.95
N LYS A 313 -15.67 -15.28 5.10
CA LYS A 313 -16.77 -16.16 5.52
C LYS A 313 -17.18 -15.82 6.95
N GLY A 314 -18.44 -15.46 7.12
CA GLY A 314 -18.98 -15.00 8.41
C GLY A 314 -19.15 -13.50 8.52
N ASP A 315 -18.69 -12.74 7.54
CA ASP A 315 -19.00 -11.32 7.38
C ASP A 315 -20.46 -11.17 6.92
N LEU A 316 -21.35 -10.88 7.85
CA LEU A 316 -22.79 -10.82 7.62
C LEU A 316 -23.32 -9.42 7.34
N ASN A 317 -22.57 -8.39 7.70
CA ASN A 317 -22.88 -7.00 7.41
C ASN A 317 -22.16 -6.49 6.16
N GLN A 318 -21.23 -7.29 5.62
CA GLN A 318 -20.46 -6.99 4.43
C GLN A 318 -19.56 -5.75 4.61
N ASP A 319 -18.97 -5.60 5.80
CA ASP A 319 -18.00 -4.54 6.10
C ASP A 319 -16.55 -5.01 5.96
N CYS A 320 -16.36 -6.19 5.35
CA CYS A 320 -15.07 -6.82 5.10
C CYS A 320 -14.32 -7.32 6.33
N THR A 321 -15.00 -7.39 7.46
CA THR A 321 -14.42 -7.81 8.74
C THR A 321 -15.35 -8.77 9.46
N VAL A 322 -14.84 -9.89 9.96
CA VAL A 322 -15.64 -10.78 10.82
C VAL A 322 -15.43 -10.40 12.28
N ASN A 323 -16.41 -9.74 12.88
CA ASN A 323 -16.29 -9.16 14.21
C ASN A 323 -17.60 -9.25 15.06
N LEU A 324 -17.67 -8.45 16.12
CA LEU A 324 -18.85 -8.42 17.02
C LEU A 324 -20.13 -7.92 16.33
N HIS A 325 -20.03 -7.13 15.25
CA HIS A 325 -21.22 -6.71 14.51
C HIS A 325 -21.85 -7.89 13.77
N ASP A 326 -21.04 -8.76 13.19
CA ASP A 326 -21.53 -9.98 12.53
C ASP A 326 -22.10 -10.97 13.51
N LEU A 327 -21.45 -11.14 14.68
CA LEU A 327 -21.98 -11.97 15.74
C LEU A 327 -23.34 -11.44 16.23
N HIS A 328 -23.51 -10.12 16.30
CA HIS A 328 -24.78 -9.50 16.63
C HIS A 328 -25.86 -9.83 15.57
N LEU A 329 -25.52 -9.70 14.29
CA LEU A 329 -26.44 -10.05 13.19
C LEU A 329 -26.78 -11.55 13.19
N LEU A 330 -25.79 -12.41 13.42
CA LEU A 330 -25.99 -13.84 13.56
C LEU A 330 -26.95 -14.15 14.72
N ALA A 331 -26.77 -13.49 15.86
CA ALA A 331 -27.65 -13.66 17.02
C ALA A 331 -29.09 -13.19 16.75
N LEU A 332 -29.27 -12.07 16.03
CA LEU A 332 -30.61 -11.59 15.64
C LEU A 332 -31.33 -12.56 14.69
N ARG A 333 -30.57 -13.27 13.83
CA ARG A 333 -31.09 -14.24 12.88
C ARG A 333 -31.15 -15.67 13.43
N TRP A 334 -30.77 -15.86 14.71
CA TRP A 334 -30.70 -17.19 15.33
C TRP A 334 -32.06 -17.89 15.32
N ASN A 335 -32.08 -19.15 14.93
CA ASN A 335 -33.26 -19.97 14.70
C ASN A 335 -34.24 -19.52 13.60
N GLN A 336 -33.87 -18.51 12.81
CA GLN A 336 -34.65 -18.10 11.63
C GLN A 336 -33.99 -18.58 10.36
N SER A 337 -32.71 -18.23 10.17
CA SER A 337 -31.93 -18.53 8.97
C SER A 337 -30.47 -18.91 9.28
N THR A 338 -30.09 -18.97 10.56
CA THR A 338 -28.72 -19.28 10.98
C THR A 338 -28.66 -20.53 11.84
N SER A 339 -27.55 -21.22 11.80
CA SER A 339 -27.30 -22.54 12.38
C SER A 339 -26.01 -22.55 13.23
N LEU A 340 -25.74 -23.67 13.87
CA LEU A 340 -24.47 -23.91 14.53
C LEU A 340 -23.28 -23.93 13.54
N ASP A 341 -23.53 -24.32 12.31
CA ASP A 341 -22.50 -24.33 11.27
C ASP A 341 -22.09 -22.89 10.87
N ASP A 342 -23.05 -21.96 10.84
CA ASP A 342 -22.76 -20.54 10.59
C ASP A 342 -21.96 -19.93 11.73
N LEU A 343 -22.30 -20.29 13.00
CA LEU A 343 -21.50 -19.86 14.15
C LEU A 343 -20.10 -20.48 14.14
N ALA A 344 -19.99 -21.74 13.75
CA ALA A 344 -18.68 -22.39 13.62
C ALA A 344 -17.85 -21.74 12.49
N THR A 345 -18.48 -21.42 11.37
CA THR A 345 -17.83 -20.69 10.27
C THR A 345 -17.34 -19.33 10.75
N MET A 346 -18.19 -18.54 11.37
CA MET A 346 -17.80 -17.25 11.93
C MET A 346 -16.65 -17.37 12.94
N ALA A 347 -16.68 -18.37 13.82
CA ALA A 347 -15.63 -18.59 14.81
C ALA A 347 -14.29 -18.97 14.16
N CYS A 348 -14.32 -19.70 13.03
CA CYS A 348 -13.12 -20.03 12.27
C CYS A 348 -12.50 -18.82 11.57
N HIS A 349 -13.31 -17.87 11.18
CA HIS A 349 -12.91 -16.67 10.46
C HIS A 349 -12.95 -15.41 11.37
N TRP A 350 -12.96 -15.63 12.70
CA TRP A 350 -13.05 -14.53 13.66
C TRP A 350 -11.86 -13.58 13.57
N LEU A 351 -12.13 -12.30 13.46
CA LEU A 351 -11.16 -11.25 13.20
C LEU A 351 -10.45 -11.38 11.84
N GLU A 352 -10.93 -12.28 10.97
CA GLU A 352 -10.52 -12.27 9.57
C GLU A 352 -11.10 -11.02 8.93
N CYS A 353 -10.30 -10.38 8.14
CA CYS A 353 -10.71 -9.26 7.33
C CYS A 353 -9.99 -9.35 6.00
N THR A 354 -10.53 -8.74 4.98
CA THR A 354 -9.87 -8.63 3.68
C THR A 354 -8.64 -7.73 3.79
N TRP A 355 -8.57 -6.95 4.87
CA TRP A 355 -7.48 -6.06 5.24
C TRP A 355 -7.11 -6.20 6.72
N ASP A 356 -6.05 -5.58 7.17
CA ASP A 356 -5.51 -5.71 8.52
C ASP A 356 -6.44 -5.11 9.59
N CYS A 357 -7.03 -5.98 10.39
CA CYS A 357 -7.92 -5.61 11.50
C CYS A 357 -7.23 -5.68 12.87
N GLN A 358 -5.94 -5.83 12.93
CA GLN A 358 -5.20 -5.90 14.20
C GLN A 358 -4.89 -4.49 14.72
N ARG A 359 -5.93 -3.84 15.22
CA ARG A 359 -5.77 -2.70 16.12
C ARG A 359 -6.20 -3.02 17.52
#